data_35e62038b010ee1abd5e705f8e7e0be5
#
_entry.id   35e62038b010ee1abd5e705f8e7e0be5
#
_cell.length_a   1.000
_cell.length_b   1.000
_cell.length_c   1.000
_cell.angle_alpha   90.00
_cell.angle_beta   90.00
_cell.angle_gamma   90.00
#
_symmetry.space_group_name_H-M   'P 1'
#
loop_
_entity.id
_entity.type
_entity.pdbx_description
1 polymer ?
#
loop_
_entity_poly.entity_id
_entity_poly.type
_entity_poly.pdbx_seq_one_letter_code
_entity_poly.pdbx_strand_id
1 'polypeptide(L)'
;MKRVVAALILKDDLILACQRTRHQVMPLKWEFPGGKIEEGEQPRDAMRRELEEELGIVAEVGAEVARIIHEYPGGGSVELRFFEIHKYQGEIENRIFREIRWVTRKELLGLDFLEADLGLVNDLAAGKIL
;
A
#
# COMPACT_ATOMS: atom_id res chain seq x y z
N MET A 1 -9.16 11.99 12.20
CA MET A 1 -8.17 10.98 11.75
C MET A 1 -8.53 10.52 10.35
N LYS A 2 -7.56 10.54 9.44
CA LYS A 2 -7.72 9.95 8.11
C LYS A 2 -7.78 8.43 8.22
N ARG A 3 -8.62 7.82 7.40
CA ARG A 3 -8.72 6.37 7.29
C ARG A 3 -8.27 5.97 5.89
N VAL A 4 -7.24 5.13 5.83
CA VAL A 4 -6.57 4.75 4.58
C VAL A 4 -6.45 3.23 4.48
N VAL A 5 -6.62 2.70 3.28
CA VAL A 5 -6.37 1.29 2.97
C VAL A 5 -5.16 1.19 2.06
N ALA A 6 -4.40 0.11 2.20
CA ALA A 6 -3.26 -0.16 1.34
C ALA A 6 -3.17 -1.66 1.06
N ALA A 7 -2.66 -1.99 -0.12
CA ALA A 7 -2.61 -3.37 -0.60
C ALA A 7 -1.21 -3.94 -0.56
N LEU A 8 -1.07 -5.12 0.03
CA LEU A 8 0.10 -5.96 -0.11
C LEU A 8 -0.19 -6.94 -1.25
N ILE A 9 0.17 -6.55 -2.47
CA ILE A 9 -0.07 -7.37 -3.66
C ILE A 9 1.09 -8.34 -3.79
N LEU A 10 0.76 -9.61 -3.71
CA LEU A 10 1.74 -10.70 -3.64
C LEU A 10 1.72 -11.52 -4.91
N LYS A 11 2.90 -11.81 -5.44
CA LYS A 11 3.07 -12.70 -6.58
C LYS A 11 4.33 -13.52 -6.35
N ASP A 12 4.18 -14.82 -6.12
CA ASP A 12 5.28 -15.68 -5.70
C ASP A 12 5.93 -15.09 -4.43
N ASP A 13 7.21 -14.83 -4.44
CA ASP A 13 7.93 -14.24 -3.29
C ASP A 13 8.05 -12.73 -3.38
N LEU A 14 7.33 -12.09 -4.33
CA LEU A 14 7.45 -10.66 -4.60
C LEU A 14 6.25 -9.89 -4.07
N ILE A 15 6.51 -8.64 -3.69
CA ILE A 15 5.51 -7.67 -3.26
C ILE A 15 5.64 -6.44 -4.16
N LEU A 16 4.49 -5.87 -4.55
CA LEU A 16 4.48 -4.66 -5.38
C LEU A 16 4.70 -3.43 -4.53
N ALA A 17 5.76 -2.69 -4.82
CA ALA A 17 6.06 -1.40 -4.22
C ALA A 17 5.87 -0.30 -5.26
N CYS A 18 5.37 0.86 -4.83
CA CYS A 18 5.02 1.97 -5.71
C CYS A 18 5.72 3.25 -5.23
N GLN A 19 6.28 4.01 -6.17
CA GLN A 19 6.99 5.24 -5.84
C GLN A 19 6.13 6.45 -6.16
N ARG A 20 5.99 7.35 -5.19
CA ARG A 20 5.27 8.61 -5.33
C ARG A 20 6.01 9.52 -6.31
N THR A 21 5.27 10.37 -7.01
CA THR A 21 5.86 11.34 -7.92
C THR A 21 6.52 12.49 -7.14
N ARG A 22 7.37 13.24 -7.80
CA ARG A 22 8.03 14.41 -7.19
C ARG A 22 7.08 15.59 -6.92
N HIS A 23 5.86 15.53 -7.45
CA HIS A 23 4.85 16.59 -7.30
C HIS A 23 3.89 16.35 -6.14
N GLN A 24 3.94 15.16 -5.52
CA GLN A 24 3.09 14.80 -4.41
C GLN A 24 3.72 15.21 -3.08
N VAL A 25 2.87 15.25 -2.04
CA VAL A 25 3.36 15.34 -0.65
C VAL A 25 4.25 14.13 -0.39
N MET A 26 5.31 14.30 0.38
CA MET A 26 6.32 13.26 0.63
C MET A 26 6.84 12.71 -0.70
N PRO A 27 7.48 13.56 -1.52
CA PRO A 27 7.84 13.18 -2.88
C PRO A 27 8.87 12.06 -2.92
N LEU A 28 8.76 11.23 -3.96
CA LEU A 28 9.69 10.13 -4.26
C LEU A 28 9.78 9.02 -3.21
N LYS A 29 8.98 9.07 -2.16
CA LYS A 29 8.88 7.98 -1.20
C LYS A 29 8.19 6.79 -1.83
N TRP A 30 8.55 5.60 -1.36
CA TRP A 30 7.89 4.36 -1.74
C TRP A 30 6.73 4.08 -0.79
N GLU A 31 5.71 3.41 -1.29
CA GLU A 31 4.50 3.08 -0.55
C GLU A 31 3.86 1.83 -1.14
N PHE A 32 2.85 1.30 -0.44
CA PHE A 32 1.97 0.30 -1.01
C PHE A 32 0.76 1.00 -1.63
N PRO A 33 0.21 0.49 -2.75
CA PRO A 33 -0.89 1.17 -3.43
C PRO A 33 -2.16 1.16 -2.57
N GLY A 34 -2.92 2.24 -2.64
CA GLY A 34 -4.15 2.41 -1.86
C GLY A 34 -4.55 3.87 -1.76
N GLY A 35 -5.39 4.18 -0.81
CA GLY A 35 -5.85 5.54 -0.61
C GLY A 35 -6.92 5.66 0.45
N LYS A 36 -7.55 6.82 0.51
CA LYS A 36 -8.55 7.16 1.52
C LYS A 36 -9.83 6.34 1.37
N ILE A 37 -10.37 5.92 2.51
CA ILE A 37 -11.73 5.42 2.59
C ILE A 37 -12.66 6.63 2.54
N GLU A 38 -13.60 6.63 1.60
CA GLU A 38 -14.57 7.71 1.47
C GLU A 38 -15.72 7.54 2.47
N GLU A 39 -16.44 8.63 2.73
CA GLU A 39 -17.57 8.61 3.65
C GLU A 39 -18.61 7.59 3.18
N GLY A 40 -19.05 6.72 4.12
CA GLY A 40 -20.02 5.67 3.83
C GLY A 40 -19.47 4.45 3.12
N GLU A 41 -18.19 4.46 2.77
CA GLU A 41 -17.54 3.36 2.05
C GLU A 41 -16.97 2.33 3.03
N GLN A 42 -17.13 1.05 2.72
CA GLN A 42 -16.48 0.00 3.49
C GLN A 42 -15.00 -0.10 3.11
N PRO A 43 -14.11 -0.47 4.05
CA PRO A 43 -12.67 -0.57 3.74
C PRO A 43 -12.34 -1.47 2.55
N ARG A 44 -13.02 -2.60 2.42
CA ARG A 44 -12.78 -3.52 1.29
C ARG A 44 -13.20 -2.94 -0.05
N ASP A 45 -14.27 -2.14 -0.06
CA ASP A 45 -14.74 -1.47 -1.28
C ASP A 45 -13.78 -0.35 -1.66
N ALA A 46 -13.26 0.38 -0.67
CA ALA A 46 -12.23 1.40 -0.89
C ALA A 46 -10.97 0.75 -1.51
N MET A 47 -10.57 -0.41 -0.99
CA MET A 47 -9.41 -1.12 -1.50
C MET A 47 -9.59 -1.50 -2.97
N ARG A 48 -10.74 -2.05 -3.33
CA ARG A 48 -11.04 -2.40 -4.73
C ARG A 48 -11.02 -1.17 -5.63
N ARG A 49 -11.68 -0.11 -5.20
CA ARG A 49 -11.77 1.14 -5.97
C ARG A 49 -10.39 1.74 -6.21
N GLU A 50 -9.57 1.86 -5.17
CA GLU A 50 -8.23 2.43 -5.28
C GLU A 50 -7.33 1.63 -6.22
N LEU A 51 -7.38 0.30 -6.16
CA LEU A 51 -6.56 -0.54 -7.04
C LEU A 51 -7.01 -0.46 -8.49
N GLU A 52 -8.31 -0.30 -8.74
CA GLU A 52 -8.81 -0.07 -10.09
C GLU A 52 -8.35 1.29 -10.63
N GLU A 53 -8.44 2.34 -9.83
CA GLU A 53 -8.02 3.68 -10.23
C GLU A 53 -6.51 3.76 -10.49
N GLU A 54 -5.71 3.15 -9.62
CA GLU A 54 -4.25 3.30 -9.66
C GLU A 54 -3.54 2.31 -10.56
N LEU A 55 -4.06 1.09 -10.65
CA LEU A 55 -3.38 -0.02 -11.32
C LEU A 55 -4.23 -0.74 -12.37
N GLY A 56 -5.50 -0.37 -12.54
CA GLY A 56 -6.36 -0.94 -13.57
C GLY A 56 -6.79 -2.37 -13.35
N ILE A 57 -6.74 -2.86 -12.13
CA ILE A 57 -7.10 -4.25 -11.81
C ILE A 57 -8.38 -4.33 -11.00
N VAL A 58 -9.06 -5.47 -11.10
CA VAL A 58 -10.20 -5.82 -10.25
C VAL A 58 -9.70 -6.84 -9.22
N ALA A 59 -9.40 -6.36 -8.02
CA ALA A 59 -8.78 -7.17 -6.99
C ALA A 59 -9.78 -7.98 -6.19
N GLU A 60 -9.37 -9.20 -5.83
CA GLU A 60 -10.03 -10.00 -4.80
C GLU A 60 -9.35 -9.67 -3.48
N VAL A 61 -10.05 -8.94 -2.60
CA VAL A 61 -9.48 -8.47 -1.34
C VAL A 61 -9.42 -9.60 -0.33
N GLY A 62 -8.21 -9.95 0.08
CA GLY A 62 -7.96 -10.99 1.07
C GLY A 62 -8.08 -10.50 2.51
N ALA A 63 -7.33 -11.12 3.40
CA ALA A 63 -7.37 -10.79 4.83
C ALA A 63 -6.73 -9.44 5.12
N GLU A 64 -7.25 -8.77 6.14
CA GLU A 64 -6.56 -7.62 6.74
C GLU A 64 -5.42 -8.16 7.60
N VAL A 65 -4.19 -7.83 7.24
CA VAL A 65 -3.00 -8.41 7.89
C VAL A 65 -2.30 -7.46 8.85
N ALA A 66 -2.61 -6.17 8.79
CA ALA A 66 -2.05 -5.18 9.71
C ALA A 66 -2.94 -3.96 9.79
N ARG A 67 -2.91 -3.30 10.94
CA ARG A 67 -3.60 -2.03 11.17
C ARG A 67 -2.68 -1.16 12.01
N ILE A 68 -2.38 0.04 11.49
CA ILE A 68 -1.41 0.94 12.08
C ILE A 68 -2.05 2.30 12.27
N ILE A 69 -1.82 2.92 13.43
CA ILE A 69 -2.17 4.34 13.64
C ILE A 69 -0.84 5.08 13.70
N HIS A 70 -0.67 6.02 12.77
CA HIS A 70 0.52 6.84 12.70
C HIS A 70 0.19 8.29 13.01
N GLU A 71 0.94 8.89 13.93
CA GLU A 71 0.79 10.30 14.30
C GLU A 71 1.92 11.11 13.66
N TYR A 72 1.54 12.23 13.03
CA TYR A 72 2.52 13.12 12.41
C TYR A 72 3.04 14.14 13.41
N PRO A 73 4.33 14.48 13.37
CA PRO A 73 4.92 15.45 14.33
C PRO A 73 4.22 16.80 14.36
N GLY A 74 3.69 17.26 13.23
CA GLY A 74 2.99 18.54 13.11
C GLY A 74 1.51 18.49 13.50
N GLY A 75 1.03 17.37 14.01
CA GLY A 75 -0.37 17.13 14.31
C GLY A 75 -1.06 16.33 13.22
N GLY A 76 -2.22 15.77 13.57
CA GLY A 76 -2.95 14.87 12.70
C GLY A 76 -2.47 13.43 12.80
N SER A 77 -3.34 12.51 12.43
CA SER A 77 -3.06 11.08 12.47
C SER A 77 -3.74 10.39 11.29
N VAL A 78 -3.26 9.17 10.99
CA VAL A 78 -3.83 8.32 9.95
C VAL A 78 -3.97 6.91 10.49
N GLU A 79 -5.10 6.27 10.18
CA GLU A 79 -5.29 4.84 10.40
C GLU A 79 -5.05 4.14 9.06
N LEU A 80 -4.06 3.27 9.03
CA LEU A 80 -3.70 2.48 7.86
C LEU A 80 -4.13 1.05 8.06
N ARG A 81 -4.91 0.52 7.13
CA ARG A 81 -5.36 -0.87 7.13
C ARG A 81 -4.80 -1.55 5.89
N PHE A 82 -4.05 -2.63 6.11
CA PHE A 82 -3.35 -3.34 5.05
C PHE A 82 -4.03 -4.67 4.75
N PHE A 83 -4.36 -4.88 3.47
CA PHE A 83 -5.01 -6.11 3.00
C PHE A 83 -4.09 -6.87 2.06
N GLU A 84 -4.04 -8.19 2.21
CA GLU A 84 -3.32 -9.02 1.26
C GLU A 84 -4.14 -9.21 -0.01
N ILE A 85 -3.47 -9.15 -1.17
CA ILE A 85 -4.06 -9.36 -2.48
C ILE A 85 -3.24 -10.44 -3.19
N HIS A 86 -3.85 -11.59 -3.43
CA HIS A 86 -3.22 -12.70 -4.15
C HIS A 86 -3.77 -12.88 -5.56
N LYS A 87 -5.02 -12.47 -5.78
CA LYS A 87 -5.74 -12.68 -7.03
C LYS A 87 -6.39 -11.41 -7.52
N TYR A 88 -6.30 -11.18 -8.80
CA TYR A 88 -6.96 -10.06 -9.46
C TYR A 88 -7.20 -10.37 -10.93
N GLN A 89 -8.15 -9.65 -11.53
CA GLN A 89 -8.42 -9.70 -12.97
C GLN A 89 -7.75 -8.51 -13.63
N GLY A 90 -7.27 -8.71 -14.85
CA GLY A 90 -6.60 -7.67 -15.62
C GLY A 90 -5.10 -7.70 -15.43
N GLU A 91 -4.43 -6.80 -16.14
CA GLU A 91 -2.99 -6.62 -16.04
C GLU A 91 -2.68 -5.34 -15.28
N ILE A 92 -1.69 -5.38 -14.40
CA ILE A 92 -1.28 -4.22 -13.64
C ILE A 92 -0.71 -3.17 -14.58
N GLU A 93 -1.31 -1.97 -14.55
CA GLU A 93 -0.86 -0.78 -15.28
C GLU A 93 -0.49 0.30 -14.27
N ASN A 94 0.66 0.93 -14.45
CA ASN A 94 1.01 2.09 -13.64
C ASN A 94 0.29 3.33 -14.17
N ARG A 95 -0.76 3.76 -13.49
CA ARG A 95 -1.57 4.92 -13.91
C ARG A 95 -1.19 6.22 -13.20
N ILE A 96 -0.55 6.15 -12.03
CA ILE A 96 -0.31 7.35 -11.22
C ILE A 96 1.08 7.46 -10.60
N PHE A 97 1.84 6.38 -10.53
CA PHE A 97 3.11 6.37 -9.81
C PHE A 97 4.28 6.76 -10.73
N ARG A 98 5.36 7.27 -10.12
CA ARG A 98 6.60 7.48 -10.86
C ARG A 98 7.17 6.14 -11.34
N GLU A 99 7.11 5.14 -10.48
CA GLU A 99 7.59 3.79 -10.78
C GLU A 99 6.80 2.78 -9.95
N ILE A 100 6.57 1.59 -10.50
CA ILE A 100 6.11 0.43 -9.74
C ILE A 100 7.13 -0.67 -9.91
N ARG A 101 7.35 -1.45 -8.84
CA ARG A 101 8.40 -2.46 -8.85
C ARG A 101 7.99 -3.67 -8.02
N TRP A 102 8.17 -4.86 -8.59
CA TRP A 102 8.07 -6.10 -7.85
C TRP A 102 9.39 -6.34 -7.13
N VAL A 103 9.35 -6.50 -5.81
CA VAL A 103 10.54 -6.67 -4.98
C VAL A 103 10.36 -7.81 -4.00
N THR A 104 11.46 -8.40 -3.57
CA THR A 104 11.43 -9.36 -2.47
C THR A 104 11.20 -8.63 -1.15
N ARG A 105 10.83 -9.37 -0.10
CA ARG A 105 10.62 -8.78 1.23
C ARG A 105 11.88 -8.06 1.72
N LYS A 106 13.05 -8.64 1.51
CA LYS A 106 14.32 -8.02 1.95
C LYS A 106 14.67 -6.79 1.14
N GLU A 107 14.34 -6.80 -0.16
CA GLU A 107 14.59 -5.65 -1.03
C GLU A 107 13.76 -4.42 -0.61
N LEU A 108 12.64 -4.62 0.10
CA LEU A 108 11.87 -3.51 0.65
C LEU A 108 12.73 -2.61 1.54
N LEU A 109 13.67 -3.18 2.27
CA LEU A 109 14.55 -2.43 3.18
C LEU A 109 15.47 -1.44 2.46
N GLY A 110 15.71 -1.66 1.16
CA GLY A 110 16.54 -0.76 0.35
C GLY A 110 15.76 0.38 -0.30
N LEU A 111 14.44 0.42 -0.14
CA LEU A 111 13.60 1.47 -0.69
C LEU A 111 13.24 2.49 0.39
N ASP A 112 13.18 3.77 0.00
CA ASP A 112 12.88 4.88 0.92
C ASP A 112 11.37 4.97 1.15
N PHE A 113 10.85 4.10 2.01
CA PHE A 113 9.41 4.05 2.30
C PHE A 113 8.92 5.22 3.13
N LEU A 114 7.63 5.53 2.99
CA LEU A 114 6.92 6.46 3.88
C LEU A 114 7.14 6.04 5.33
N GLU A 115 7.33 7.02 6.19
CA GLU A 115 7.58 6.78 7.62
C GLU A 115 6.50 5.90 8.26
N ALA A 116 5.24 6.13 7.91
CA ALA A 116 4.12 5.35 8.43
C ALA A 116 4.20 3.86 8.11
N ASP A 117 4.92 3.48 7.04
CA ASP A 117 5.04 2.10 6.58
C ASP A 117 6.27 1.38 7.11
N LEU A 118 7.21 2.09 7.74
CA LEU A 118 8.51 1.51 8.12
C LEU A 118 8.39 0.31 9.05
N GLY A 119 7.50 0.35 10.03
CA GLY A 119 7.29 -0.78 10.95
C GLY A 119 6.80 -2.01 10.21
N LEU A 120 5.85 -1.83 9.30
CA LEU A 120 5.32 -2.92 8.48
C LEU A 120 6.40 -3.49 7.55
N VAL A 121 7.18 -2.62 6.91
CA VAL A 121 8.27 -3.05 6.01
C VAL A 121 9.28 -3.90 6.79
N ASN A 122 9.66 -3.49 7.99
CA ASN A 122 10.56 -4.27 8.83
C ASN A 122 9.97 -5.63 9.19
N ASP A 123 8.69 -5.68 9.53
CA ASP A 123 8.01 -6.93 9.87
C ASP A 123 7.90 -7.87 8.67
N LEU A 124 7.63 -7.33 7.49
CA LEU A 124 7.61 -8.11 6.25
C LEU A 124 8.99 -8.69 5.94
N ALA A 125 10.04 -7.87 6.05
CA ALA A 125 11.40 -8.30 5.79
C ALA A 125 11.88 -9.35 6.78
N ALA A 126 11.44 -9.29 8.02
CA ALA A 126 11.77 -10.24 9.06
C ALA A 126 10.93 -11.53 9.01
N GLY A 127 9.93 -11.61 8.14
CA GLY A 127 9.05 -12.77 8.05
C GLY A 127 8.04 -12.86 9.19
N LYS A 128 7.77 -11.77 9.89
CA LYS A 128 6.82 -11.75 11.03
C LYS A 128 5.36 -11.72 10.58
N ILE A 129 5.10 -11.24 9.39
CA ILE A 129 3.78 -11.24 8.75
C ILE A 129 3.91 -11.70 7.30
N LEU A 130 2.88 -12.41 6.83
CA LEU A 130 2.81 -13.02 5.48
C LEU A 130 3.93 -14.05 5.25
#